data_8e563e102e7508451c92cf480de01270
#
_entry.id   8e563e102e7508451c92cf480de01270
#
_cell.length_a   1.000
_cell.length_b   1.000
_cell.length_c   1.000
_cell.angle_alpha   90.00
_cell.angle_beta   90.00
_cell.angle_gamma   90.00
#
_symmetry.space_group_name_H-M   'P 1'
#
loop_
_entity.id
_entity.type
_entity.pdbx_description
1 polymer ?
#
loop_
_entity_poly.entity_id
_entity_poly.type
_entity_poly.pdbx_seq_one_letter_code
_entity_poly.pdbx_strand_id
1 'polypeptide(L)'
;MRSRGTLFWGSLFLTLLLLLPIIGVVQFLSAQRARQERVRQANAAASSVTVEPGAQLTATVLVVVQQEDPGFVLVRLDAPAAALTLCPLPGSLQVDAPAGTTTLADCTMSAGPARAARLLGNTVGQAPDFYLAVTPACLTGLWEQDTAVRLDTSALLDAETRKARGLDGDPVVEFTAANAAETLAELSRGQNGPTAARLRAAVWSALLRQNSAQLPGLIRGLRSASARTLTDLRAQDLNGLEQGMEYLSTSPSLTVSVTVPPVTSCPGEEWQLTDEGAGELLALLQ
;
A
#
# COMPACT_ATOMS: atom_id res chain seq x y z
N MET A 1 -72.10 -56.45 -4.97
CA MET A 1 -71.75 -55.59 -6.11
C MET A 1 -71.01 -54.36 -5.62
N ARG A 2 -69.65 -54.38 -5.66
CA ARG A 2 -68.86 -53.21 -5.34
C ARG A 2 -69.00 -52.23 -6.51
N SER A 3 -69.51 -51.02 -6.24
CA SER A 3 -69.84 -50.03 -7.25
C SER A 3 -68.56 -49.56 -7.98
N ARG A 4 -68.61 -49.63 -9.35
CA ARG A 4 -67.56 -49.16 -10.26
C ARG A 4 -67.16 -47.72 -9.99
N GLY A 5 -67.98 -46.93 -9.29
CA GLY A 5 -67.73 -45.56 -8.94
C GLY A 5 -66.62 -45.41 -7.86
N THR A 6 -66.52 -46.30 -6.89
CA THR A 6 -65.49 -46.20 -5.83
C THR A 6 -64.07 -46.47 -6.34
N LEU A 7 -63.92 -47.33 -7.35
CA LEU A 7 -62.66 -47.57 -8.02
C LEU A 7 -62.20 -46.38 -8.86
N PHE A 8 -63.12 -45.74 -9.55
CA PHE A 8 -62.83 -44.56 -10.34
C PHE A 8 -62.37 -43.40 -9.49
N TRP A 9 -63.09 -43.08 -8.42
CA TRP A 9 -62.73 -42.02 -7.50
C TRP A 9 -61.42 -42.32 -6.75
N GLY A 10 -61.13 -43.55 -6.42
CA GLY A 10 -59.87 -43.97 -5.78
C GLY A 10 -58.67 -43.79 -6.72
N SER A 11 -58.83 -44.17 -8.01
CA SER A 11 -57.73 -43.95 -8.99
C SER A 11 -57.50 -42.48 -9.32
N LEU A 12 -58.57 -41.69 -9.40
CA LEU A 12 -58.47 -40.24 -9.62
C LEU A 12 -57.74 -39.55 -8.44
N PHE A 13 -58.11 -39.93 -7.21
CA PHE A 13 -57.46 -39.37 -6.02
C PHE A 13 -55.98 -39.76 -5.90
N LEU A 14 -55.62 -40.98 -6.27
CA LEU A 14 -54.25 -41.45 -6.28
C LEU A 14 -53.41 -40.75 -7.35
N THR A 15 -53.99 -40.53 -8.51
CA THR A 15 -53.30 -39.81 -9.61
C THR A 15 -53.08 -38.33 -9.25
N LEU A 16 -54.07 -37.69 -8.62
CA LEU A 16 -53.97 -36.30 -8.16
C LEU A 16 -52.93 -36.17 -7.07
N LEU A 17 -52.85 -37.12 -6.15
CA LEU A 17 -51.92 -37.15 -5.03
C LEU A 17 -50.46 -37.34 -5.49
N LEU A 18 -50.27 -38.07 -6.62
CA LEU A 18 -48.96 -38.22 -7.30
C LEU A 18 -48.57 -37.01 -8.14
N LEU A 19 -49.53 -36.32 -8.76
CA LEU A 19 -49.22 -35.17 -9.62
C LEU A 19 -48.95 -33.86 -8.83
N LEU A 20 -49.61 -33.67 -7.69
CA LEU A 20 -49.43 -32.47 -6.88
C LEU A 20 -47.98 -32.21 -6.46
N PRO A 21 -47.19 -33.17 -5.94
CA PRO A 21 -45.81 -32.93 -5.61
C PRO A 21 -44.94 -32.64 -6.84
N ILE A 22 -45.22 -33.25 -7.98
CA ILE A 22 -44.51 -33.01 -9.24
C ILE A 22 -44.72 -31.58 -9.73
N ILE A 23 -45.96 -31.08 -9.70
CA ILE A 23 -46.30 -29.71 -10.04
C ILE A 23 -45.63 -28.72 -9.06
N GLY A 24 -45.63 -29.03 -7.76
CA GLY A 24 -44.95 -28.24 -6.71
C GLY A 24 -43.45 -28.14 -6.93
N VAL A 25 -42.79 -29.23 -7.26
CA VAL A 25 -41.35 -29.26 -7.58
C VAL A 25 -41.02 -28.46 -8.83
N VAL A 26 -41.83 -28.64 -9.91
CA VAL A 26 -41.62 -27.86 -11.15
C VAL A 26 -41.80 -26.36 -10.93
N GLN A 27 -42.84 -25.97 -10.19
CA GLN A 27 -43.05 -24.55 -9.85
C GLN A 27 -41.93 -23.99 -8.95
N PHE A 28 -41.47 -24.78 -8.01
CA PHE A 28 -40.34 -24.37 -7.12
C PHE A 28 -39.05 -24.20 -7.95
N LEU A 29 -38.73 -25.13 -8.83
CA LEU A 29 -37.54 -25.06 -9.69
C LEU A 29 -37.64 -23.88 -10.69
N SER A 30 -38.81 -23.63 -11.24
CA SER A 30 -39.02 -22.48 -12.14
C SER A 30 -38.92 -21.15 -11.41
N ALA A 31 -39.42 -21.07 -10.19
CA ALA A 31 -39.25 -19.88 -9.33
C ALA A 31 -37.80 -19.63 -8.92
N GLN A 32 -37.03 -20.70 -8.64
CA GLN A 32 -35.60 -20.58 -8.37
C GLN A 32 -34.83 -20.13 -9.62
N ARG A 33 -35.13 -20.66 -10.79
CA ARG A 33 -34.50 -20.21 -12.06
C ARG A 33 -34.81 -18.73 -12.32
N ALA A 34 -36.06 -18.33 -12.18
CA ALA A 34 -36.46 -16.93 -12.36
C ALA A 34 -35.76 -15.98 -11.34
N ARG A 35 -35.51 -16.43 -10.11
CA ARG A 35 -34.72 -15.65 -9.14
C ARG A 35 -33.25 -15.56 -9.55
N GLN A 36 -32.66 -16.65 -10.00
CA GLN A 36 -31.26 -16.67 -10.47
C GLN A 36 -31.07 -15.81 -11.71
N GLU A 37 -32.02 -15.81 -12.64
CA GLU A 37 -31.99 -14.95 -13.83
C GLU A 37 -32.13 -13.47 -13.46
N ARG A 38 -33.01 -13.11 -12.52
CA ARG A 38 -33.12 -11.73 -12.01
C ARG A 38 -31.84 -11.27 -11.31
N VAL A 39 -31.20 -12.14 -10.53
CA VAL A 39 -29.91 -11.83 -9.88
C VAL A 39 -28.81 -11.68 -10.96
N ARG A 40 -28.78 -12.55 -11.97
CA ARG A 40 -27.85 -12.42 -13.10
C ARG A 40 -28.08 -11.15 -13.91
N GLN A 41 -29.34 -10.79 -14.18
CA GLN A 41 -29.69 -9.56 -14.89
C GLN A 41 -29.38 -8.31 -14.04
N ALA A 42 -29.65 -8.34 -12.74
CA ALA A 42 -29.26 -7.27 -11.82
C ALA A 42 -27.73 -7.11 -11.72
N ASN A 43 -27.00 -8.22 -11.65
CA ASN A 43 -25.55 -8.19 -11.68
C ASN A 43 -25.00 -7.74 -13.04
N ALA A 44 -25.61 -8.15 -14.16
CA ALA A 44 -25.24 -7.69 -15.50
C ALA A 44 -25.55 -6.20 -15.71
N ALA A 45 -26.65 -5.69 -15.15
CA ALA A 45 -26.99 -4.27 -15.19
C ALA A 45 -26.09 -3.44 -14.25
N ALA A 46 -25.66 -3.98 -13.10
CA ALA A 46 -24.66 -3.38 -12.22
C ALA A 46 -23.25 -3.41 -12.83
N SER A 47 -22.97 -4.38 -13.73
CA SER A 47 -21.67 -4.53 -14.41
C SER A 47 -21.49 -3.61 -15.63
N SER A 48 -22.40 -2.68 -15.88
CA SER A 48 -22.27 -1.72 -17.00
C SER A 48 -21.29 -0.58 -16.72
N VAL A 49 -20.81 -0.43 -15.49
CA VAL A 49 -19.61 0.35 -15.16
C VAL A 49 -18.53 -0.67 -14.81
N THR A 50 -17.75 -1.08 -15.77
CA THR A 50 -16.51 -1.84 -15.53
C THR A 50 -15.53 -0.91 -14.85
N VAL A 51 -15.61 -0.81 -13.52
CA VAL A 51 -14.52 -0.21 -12.73
C VAL A 51 -13.37 -1.19 -12.83
N GLU A 52 -12.28 -0.73 -13.42
CA GLU A 52 -11.07 -1.52 -13.56
C GLU A 52 -10.60 -1.94 -12.14
N PRO A 53 -10.28 -3.22 -11.91
CA PRO A 53 -9.83 -3.66 -10.60
C PRO A 53 -8.68 -2.79 -10.08
N GLY A 54 -8.78 -2.33 -8.84
CA GLY A 54 -7.78 -1.45 -8.23
C GLY A 54 -7.91 0.03 -8.52
N ALA A 55 -8.72 0.47 -9.51
CA ALA A 55 -8.86 1.89 -9.89
C ALA A 55 -9.42 2.80 -8.78
N GLN A 56 -10.06 2.24 -7.75
CA GLN A 56 -10.64 2.98 -6.63
C GLN A 56 -9.84 2.80 -5.33
N LEU A 57 -8.68 2.14 -5.39
CA LEU A 57 -7.90 1.87 -4.20
C LEU A 57 -7.17 3.13 -3.74
N THR A 58 -7.38 3.50 -2.47
CA THR A 58 -6.54 4.42 -1.72
C THR A 58 -6.00 3.68 -0.51
N ALA A 59 -4.72 3.83 -0.22
CA ALA A 59 -4.11 3.21 0.95
C ALA A 59 -2.86 3.96 1.39
N THR A 60 -2.63 4.00 2.70
CA THR A 60 -1.44 4.56 3.32
C THR A 60 -0.66 3.48 4.06
N VAL A 61 0.63 3.38 3.77
CA VAL A 61 1.52 2.36 4.35
C VAL A 61 2.74 3.03 4.96
N LEU A 62 2.99 2.84 6.25
CA LEU A 62 4.26 3.21 6.86
C LEU A 62 5.30 2.13 6.57
N VAL A 63 6.22 2.42 5.68
CA VAL A 63 7.35 1.54 5.37
C VAL A 63 8.50 1.84 6.33
N VAL A 64 8.93 0.82 7.06
CA VAL A 64 10.06 0.87 8.00
C VAL A 64 11.19 0.02 7.45
N VAL A 65 12.30 0.66 7.10
CA VAL A 65 13.51 -0.06 6.66
C VAL A 65 14.33 -0.41 7.90
N GLN A 66 14.35 -1.71 8.21
CA GLN A 66 15.02 -2.24 9.42
C GLN A 66 16.52 -2.32 9.19
N GLN A 67 17.24 -1.46 9.85
CA GLN A 67 18.70 -1.39 9.92
C GLN A 67 19.10 -0.78 11.26
N GLU A 68 20.40 -0.58 11.53
CA GLU A 68 20.91 -0.01 12.78
C GLU A 68 20.27 1.37 13.07
N ASP A 69 20.14 2.22 12.07
CA ASP A 69 19.35 3.46 12.11
C ASP A 69 18.10 3.28 11.21
N PRO A 70 16.92 2.96 11.79
CA PRO A 70 15.74 2.64 11.00
C PRO A 70 15.29 3.81 10.12
N GLY A 71 14.97 3.48 8.87
CA GLY A 71 14.43 4.45 7.92
C GLY A 71 12.92 4.40 7.84
N PHE A 72 12.26 5.56 7.75
CA PHE A 72 10.81 5.66 7.69
C PHE A 72 10.37 6.41 6.43
N VAL A 73 9.40 5.84 5.71
CA VAL A 73 8.73 6.49 4.59
C VAL A 73 7.24 6.15 4.67
N LEU A 74 6.38 7.14 4.80
CA LEU A 74 4.96 6.95 4.62
C LEU A 74 4.66 6.99 3.12
N VAL A 75 4.01 5.96 2.61
CA VAL A 75 3.63 5.84 1.20
C VAL A 75 2.12 5.93 1.10
N ARG A 76 1.62 6.88 0.30
CA ARG A 76 0.21 6.94 -0.10
C ARG A 76 0.08 6.41 -1.53
N LEU A 77 -0.76 5.43 -1.69
CA LEU A 77 -1.25 4.96 -2.97
C LEU A 77 -2.64 5.58 -3.20
N ASP A 78 -2.81 6.29 -4.30
CA ASP A 78 -4.06 6.93 -4.69
C ASP A 78 -4.34 6.56 -6.16
N ALA A 79 -5.02 5.43 -6.37
CA ALA A 79 -5.32 4.95 -7.70
C ALA A 79 -6.27 5.88 -8.46
N PRO A 80 -7.34 6.46 -7.84
CA PRO A 80 -8.19 7.45 -8.51
C PRO A 80 -7.43 8.65 -9.07
N ALA A 81 -6.41 9.12 -8.35
CA ALA A 81 -5.56 10.23 -8.78
C ALA A 81 -4.38 9.79 -9.68
N ALA A 82 -4.21 8.47 -9.91
CA ALA A 82 -3.04 7.88 -10.54
C ALA A 82 -1.74 8.39 -9.90
N ALA A 83 -1.65 8.37 -8.56
CA ALA A 83 -0.55 8.94 -7.81
C ALA A 83 0.03 7.97 -6.77
N LEU A 84 1.36 8.04 -6.63
CA LEU A 84 2.11 7.49 -5.50
C LEU A 84 2.86 8.65 -4.84
N THR A 85 2.60 8.89 -3.56
CA THR A 85 3.28 9.92 -2.79
C THR A 85 4.11 9.30 -1.69
N LEU A 86 5.39 9.65 -1.65
CA LEU A 86 6.31 9.26 -0.59
C LEU A 86 6.53 10.42 0.36
N CYS A 87 6.33 10.19 1.65
CA CYS A 87 6.61 11.17 2.69
C CYS A 87 7.71 10.62 3.60
N PRO A 88 8.96 11.12 3.45
CA PRO A 88 10.06 10.71 4.29
C PRO A 88 9.93 11.27 5.68
N LEU A 89 10.17 10.41 6.68
CA LEU A 89 10.18 10.79 8.08
C LEU A 89 11.57 10.51 8.69
N PRO A 90 12.17 11.46 9.41
CA PRO A 90 13.39 11.20 10.15
C PRO A 90 13.19 10.13 11.23
N GLY A 91 14.15 9.25 11.45
CA GLY A 91 14.09 8.29 12.56
C GLY A 91 14.02 8.98 13.93
N SER A 92 14.70 10.11 14.07
CA SER A 92 14.69 10.98 15.25
C SER A 92 13.46 11.91 15.35
N LEU A 93 12.40 11.68 14.54
CA LEU A 93 11.13 12.40 14.67
C LEU A 93 10.44 12.04 15.98
N GLN A 94 10.15 13.06 16.82
CA GLN A 94 9.38 12.89 18.05
C GLN A 94 7.92 12.51 17.75
N VAL A 95 7.43 11.55 18.54
CA VAL A 95 6.02 11.11 18.52
C VAL A 95 5.48 11.00 19.93
N ASP A 96 4.18 11.25 20.08
CA ASP A 96 3.50 11.25 21.36
C ASP A 96 3.27 9.82 21.88
N ALA A 97 3.86 9.54 23.04
CA ALA A 97 3.66 8.30 23.77
C ALA A 97 2.93 8.56 25.10
N PRO A 98 2.23 7.57 25.68
CA PRO A 98 1.47 7.74 26.94
C PRO A 98 2.31 8.23 28.13
N ALA A 99 3.62 8.01 28.12
CA ALA A 99 4.56 8.41 29.17
C ALA A 99 5.38 9.66 28.82
N GLY A 100 5.07 10.37 27.75
CA GLY A 100 5.81 11.52 27.23
C GLY A 100 6.11 11.36 25.76
N THR A 101 7.18 11.99 25.25
CA THR A 101 7.63 11.86 23.87
C THR A 101 8.69 10.78 23.71
N THR A 102 8.77 10.18 22.53
CA THR A 102 9.83 9.26 22.09
C THR A 102 10.12 9.48 20.61
N THR A 103 11.19 8.94 20.07
CA THR A 103 11.44 9.02 18.63
C THR A 103 10.84 7.82 17.89
N LEU A 104 10.59 7.95 16.57
CA LEU A 104 10.16 6.83 15.74
C LEU A 104 11.16 5.68 15.79
N ALA A 105 12.45 5.98 15.77
CA ALA A 105 13.52 4.98 15.83
C ALA A 105 13.50 4.24 17.17
N ASP A 106 13.53 4.95 18.33
CA ASP A 106 13.52 4.33 19.64
C ASP A 106 12.27 3.51 19.89
N CYS A 107 11.11 4.02 19.44
CA CYS A 107 9.87 3.28 19.54
C CYS A 107 9.92 2.00 18.70
N THR A 108 10.48 2.05 17.49
CA THR A 108 10.60 0.86 16.63
C THR A 108 11.55 -0.16 17.22
N MET A 109 12.69 0.26 17.75
CA MET A 109 13.68 -0.62 18.36
C MET A 109 13.18 -1.26 19.66
N SER A 110 12.44 -0.51 20.49
CA SER A 110 11.96 -1.01 21.78
C SER A 110 10.65 -1.78 21.72
N ALA A 111 9.73 -1.42 20.82
CA ALA A 111 8.37 -1.93 20.81
C ALA A 111 7.84 -2.34 19.40
N GLY A 112 8.69 -2.24 18.39
CA GLY A 112 8.44 -2.69 17.03
C GLY A 112 7.65 -1.70 16.15
N PRO A 113 7.60 -1.97 14.83
CA PRO A 113 7.04 -1.05 13.83
C PRO A 113 5.54 -0.78 14.00
N ALA A 114 4.77 -1.74 14.49
CA ALA A 114 3.35 -1.56 14.80
C ALA A 114 3.12 -0.45 15.83
N ARG A 115 4.00 -0.36 16.84
CA ARG A 115 3.93 0.69 17.84
C ARG A 115 4.29 2.04 17.26
N ALA A 116 5.31 2.12 16.40
CA ALA A 116 5.72 3.33 15.72
C ALA A 116 4.58 3.89 14.84
N ALA A 117 3.93 3.05 14.04
CA ALA A 117 2.78 3.45 13.23
C ALA A 117 1.64 4.02 14.08
N ARG A 118 1.33 3.38 15.21
CA ARG A 118 0.29 3.86 16.13
C ARG A 118 0.67 5.18 16.80
N LEU A 119 1.91 5.35 17.24
CA LEU A 119 2.34 6.61 17.88
C LEU A 119 2.40 7.76 16.88
N LEU A 120 2.85 7.50 15.65
CA LEU A 120 2.73 8.48 14.56
C LEU A 120 1.28 8.94 14.38
N GLY A 121 0.36 7.98 14.38
CA GLY A 121 -1.08 8.27 14.31
C GLY A 121 -1.60 9.10 15.48
N ASN A 122 -1.13 8.85 16.71
CA ASN A 122 -1.51 9.66 17.87
C ASN A 122 -1.02 11.11 17.72
N THR A 123 0.21 11.31 17.23
CA THR A 123 0.81 12.63 17.04
C THR A 123 0.09 13.44 15.96
N VAL A 124 -0.36 12.79 14.88
CA VAL A 124 -0.95 13.45 13.71
C VAL A 124 -2.48 13.46 13.76
N GLY A 125 -3.09 12.58 14.55
CA GLY A 125 -4.54 12.44 14.67
C GLY A 125 -5.15 11.31 13.84
N GLN A 126 -4.37 10.70 12.92
CA GLN A 126 -4.79 9.54 12.12
C GLN A 126 -3.60 8.61 11.90
N ALA A 127 -3.81 7.31 12.14
CA ALA A 127 -2.79 6.30 11.87
C ALA A 127 -2.76 5.91 10.38
N PRO A 128 -1.60 5.48 9.86
CA PRO A 128 -1.53 4.81 8.57
C PRO A 128 -2.45 3.58 8.55
N ASP A 129 -3.00 3.24 7.38
CA ASP A 129 -3.85 2.04 7.24
C ASP A 129 -3.08 0.77 7.56
N PHE A 130 -1.79 0.74 7.15
CA PHE A 130 -0.92 -0.41 7.33
C PHE A 130 0.50 0.02 7.69
N TYR A 131 1.26 -0.93 8.24
CA TYR A 131 2.72 -0.81 8.29
C TYR A 131 3.39 -2.00 7.59
N LEU A 132 4.60 -1.75 7.11
CA LEU A 132 5.45 -2.75 6.46
C LEU A 132 6.89 -2.53 6.91
N ALA A 133 7.44 -3.45 7.68
CA ALA A 133 8.84 -3.41 8.07
C ALA A 133 9.63 -4.47 7.29
N VAL A 134 10.69 -4.03 6.62
CA VAL A 134 11.51 -4.81 5.70
C VAL A 134 12.99 -4.49 5.90
N THR A 135 13.86 -5.43 5.56
CA THR A 135 15.31 -5.16 5.50
C THR A 135 15.67 -4.46 4.18
N PRO A 136 16.77 -3.69 4.11
CA PRO A 136 17.25 -3.10 2.86
C PRO A 136 17.40 -4.14 1.74
N ALA A 137 17.98 -5.29 2.03
CA ALA A 137 18.16 -6.37 1.05
C ALA A 137 16.83 -6.97 0.56
N CYS A 138 15.81 -7.05 1.42
CA CYS A 138 14.47 -7.45 0.99
C CYS A 138 13.89 -6.41 0.03
N LEU A 139 13.99 -5.14 0.38
CA LEU A 139 13.40 -4.05 -0.40
C LEU A 139 14.08 -3.90 -1.78
N THR A 140 15.40 -3.95 -1.84
CA THR A 140 16.14 -3.92 -3.12
C THR A 140 15.89 -5.17 -3.96
N GLY A 141 15.75 -6.33 -3.33
CA GLY A 141 15.46 -7.60 -4.00
C GLY A 141 14.07 -7.69 -4.66
N LEU A 142 13.19 -6.71 -4.44
CA LEU A 142 11.89 -6.64 -5.11
C LEU A 142 11.97 -6.11 -6.55
N TRP A 143 13.09 -5.51 -6.93
CA TRP A 143 13.31 -4.86 -8.23
C TRP A 143 14.22 -5.69 -9.12
N GLU A 144 14.15 -5.45 -10.44
CA GLU A 144 15.17 -5.91 -11.36
C GLU A 144 16.52 -5.28 -11.00
N GLN A 145 17.53 -6.13 -10.80
CA GLN A 145 18.78 -5.71 -10.16
C GLN A 145 19.66 -4.84 -11.06
N ASP A 146 19.61 -5.03 -12.38
CA ASP A 146 20.56 -4.45 -13.34
C ASP A 146 20.02 -3.22 -14.09
N THR A 147 18.76 -2.83 -13.84
CA THR A 147 18.17 -1.65 -14.50
C THR A 147 18.75 -0.38 -13.92
N ALA A 148 19.45 0.39 -14.75
CA ALA A 148 20.02 1.68 -14.36
C ALA A 148 18.93 2.72 -14.09
N VAL A 149 19.09 3.44 -12.99
CA VAL A 149 18.19 4.50 -12.52
C VAL A 149 19.01 5.77 -12.30
N ARG A 150 18.48 6.91 -12.68
CA ARG A 150 19.15 8.21 -12.59
C ARG A 150 18.46 9.09 -11.55
N LEU A 151 19.27 9.67 -10.67
CA LEU A 151 18.83 10.60 -9.63
C LEU A 151 19.58 11.92 -9.76
N ASP A 152 18.84 12.99 -10.01
CA ASP A 152 19.38 14.34 -9.93
C ASP A 152 19.45 14.79 -8.46
N THR A 153 20.67 15.07 -7.99
CA THR A 153 20.96 15.48 -6.61
C THR A 153 21.02 17.01 -6.46
N SER A 154 20.82 17.79 -7.51
CA SER A 154 20.97 19.25 -7.51
C SER A 154 20.07 19.96 -6.49
N ALA A 155 18.85 19.48 -6.31
CA ALA A 155 17.87 19.99 -5.35
C ALA A 155 17.91 19.28 -3.97
N LEU A 156 18.71 18.21 -3.84
CA LEU A 156 18.76 17.37 -2.63
C LEU A 156 19.96 17.68 -1.76
N LEU A 157 21.10 18.02 -2.37
CA LEU A 157 22.37 18.32 -1.72
C LEU A 157 22.81 19.73 -2.07
N ASP A 158 23.39 20.42 -1.08
CA ASP A 158 24.02 21.71 -1.31
C ASP A 158 25.29 21.57 -2.19
N ALA A 159 25.77 22.70 -2.72
CA ALA A 159 26.91 22.71 -3.64
C ALA A 159 28.20 22.20 -3.01
N GLU A 160 28.42 22.47 -1.70
CA GLU A 160 29.62 22.05 -0.98
C GLU A 160 29.62 20.52 -0.78
N THR A 161 28.49 20.00 -0.35
CA THR A 161 28.30 18.54 -0.21
C THR A 161 28.46 17.81 -1.55
N ARG A 162 27.88 18.35 -2.65
CA ARG A 162 28.07 17.77 -4.00
C ARG A 162 29.53 17.77 -4.40
N LYS A 163 30.24 18.87 -4.20
CA LYS A 163 31.68 18.97 -4.49
C LYS A 163 32.50 17.97 -3.68
N ALA A 164 32.22 17.84 -2.38
CA ALA A 164 32.90 16.87 -1.52
C ALA A 164 32.69 15.40 -1.97
N ARG A 165 31.63 15.13 -2.76
CA ARG A 165 31.32 13.83 -3.33
C ARG A 165 31.66 13.67 -4.80
N GLY A 166 32.34 14.67 -5.38
CA GLY A 166 32.72 14.63 -6.80
C GLY A 166 31.55 14.81 -7.79
N LEU A 167 30.42 15.37 -7.32
CA LEU A 167 29.19 15.62 -8.10
C LEU A 167 29.07 17.08 -8.56
N ASP A 168 30.11 17.86 -8.51
CA ASP A 168 30.12 19.26 -8.89
C ASP A 168 30.02 19.48 -10.41
N GLY A 169 30.56 18.55 -11.21
CA GLY A 169 30.50 18.56 -12.66
C GLY A 169 29.23 17.94 -13.25
N ASP A 170 28.70 16.90 -12.63
CA ASP A 170 27.43 16.23 -12.99
C ASP A 170 26.67 15.86 -11.71
N PRO A 171 25.55 16.54 -11.42
CA PRO A 171 24.77 16.27 -10.23
C PRO A 171 23.94 14.98 -10.34
N VAL A 172 23.99 14.27 -11.47
CA VAL A 172 23.22 13.05 -11.68
C VAL A 172 24.00 11.83 -11.21
N VAL A 173 23.41 11.09 -10.29
CA VAL A 173 23.92 9.81 -9.82
C VAL A 173 23.17 8.70 -10.55
N GLU A 174 23.93 7.79 -11.16
CA GLU A 174 23.39 6.58 -11.77
C GLU A 174 23.59 5.40 -10.82
N PHE A 175 22.54 4.64 -10.58
CA PHE A 175 22.57 3.47 -9.70
C PHE A 175 21.58 2.40 -10.20
N THR A 176 21.64 1.22 -9.60
CA THR A 176 20.70 0.12 -9.85
C THR A 176 20.04 -0.30 -8.54
N ALA A 177 19.01 -1.14 -8.60
CA ALA A 177 18.41 -1.68 -7.39
C ALA A 177 19.44 -2.47 -6.56
N ALA A 178 20.39 -3.14 -7.21
CA ALA A 178 21.44 -3.92 -6.53
C ALA A 178 22.32 -3.06 -5.61
N ASN A 179 22.68 -1.84 -6.03
CA ASN A 179 23.56 -0.94 -5.26
C ASN A 179 22.83 0.27 -4.64
N ALA A 180 21.48 0.31 -4.72
CA ALA A 180 20.69 1.44 -4.20
C ALA A 180 20.94 1.72 -2.71
N ALA A 181 21.11 0.68 -1.90
CA ALA A 181 21.40 0.83 -0.46
C ALA A 181 22.79 1.45 -0.22
N GLU A 182 23.81 1.04 -0.98
CA GLU A 182 25.16 1.60 -0.92
C GLU A 182 25.17 3.05 -1.41
N THR A 183 24.51 3.34 -2.52
CA THR A 183 24.35 4.68 -3.07
C THR A 183 23.66 5.60 -2.06
N LEU A 184 22.60 5.11 -1.41
CA LEU A 184 21.91 5.88 -0.35
C LEU A 184 22.82 6.15 0.85
N ALA A 185 23.57 5.14 1.31
CA ALA A 185 24.52 5.30 2.42
C ALA A 185 25.59 6.36 2.09
N GLU A 186 26.12 6.33 0.87
CA GLU A 186 27.09 7.31 0.39
C GLU A 186 26.50 8.73 0.34
N LEU A 187 25.29 8.89 -0.25
CA LEU A 187 24.61 10.16 -0.34
C LEU A 187 24.19 10.72 1.02
N SER A 188 23.88 9.87 1.99
CA SER A 188 23.39 10.26 3.32
C SER A 188 24.52 10.50 4.32
N ARG A 189 25.76 10.15 4.00
CA ARG A 189 26.90 10.25 4.93
C ARG A 189 27.06 11.68 5.46
N GLY A 190 27.02 11.85 6.77
CA GLY A 190 27.15 13.15 7.43
C GLY A 190 25.98 14.11 7.23
N GLN A 191 24.85 13.63 6.70
CA GLN A 191 23.64 14.42 6.61
C GLN A 191 22.80 14.29 7.87
N ASN A 192 22.05 15.37 8.22
CA ASN A 192 21.09 15.33 9.32
C ASN A 192 19.87 14.45 9.01
N GLY A 193 19.09 14.11 10.03
CA GLY A 193 17.92 13.22 9.92
C GLY A 193 16.94 13.57 8.81
N PRO A 194 16.43 14.81 8.70
CA PRO A 194 15.52 15.21 7.62
C PRO A 194 16.16 15.11 6.22
N THR A 195 17.40 15.50 6.05
CA THR A 195 18.09 15.43 4.76
C THR A 195 18.32 13.96 4.36
N ALA A 196 18.76 13.13 5.30
CA ALA A 196 18.92 11.69 5.06
C ALA A 196 17.59 11.01 4.70
N ALA A 197 16.50 11.36 5.40
CA ALA A 197 15.16 10.88 5.08
C ALA A 197 14.72 11.31 3.67
N ARG A 198 14.94 12.57 3.31
CA ARG A 198 14.64 13.13 1.97
C ARG A 198 15.43 12.41 0.87
N LEU A 199 16.71 12.14 1.07
CA LEU A 199 17.55 11.38 0.14
C LEU A 199 17.01 9.96 -0.05
N ARG A 200 16.58 9.31 1.02
CA ARG A 200 15.94 7.98 0.97
C ARG A 200 14.70 7.99 0.10
N ALA A 201 13.79 8.94 0.33
CA ALA A 201 12.58 9.05 -0.49
C ALA A 201 12.89 9.39 -1.94
N ALA A 202 13.92 10.19 -2.21
CA ALA A 202 14.35 10.53 -3.57
C ALA A 202 14.87 9.31 -4.32
N VAL A 203 15.70 8.47 -3.70
CA VAL A 203 16.18 7.20 -4.27
C VAL A 203 15.00 6.26 -4.58
N TRP A 204 14.08 6.08 -3.64
CA TRP A 204 12.87 5.25 -3.84
C TRP A 204 11.94 5.82 -4.89
N SER A 205 11.74 7.13 -4.92
CA SER A 205 10.94 7.80 -5.94
C SER A 205 11.54 7.63 -7.34
N ALA A 206 12.86 7.67 -7.46
CA ALA A 206 13.55 7.43 -8.74
C ALA A 206 13.34 5.99 -9.21
N LEU A 207 13.49 5.00 -8.32
CA LEU A 207 13.20 3.59 -8.61
C LEU A 207 11.76 3.39 -9.06
N LEU A 208 10.77 3.89 -8.31
CA LEU A 208 9.34 3.77 -8.61
C LEU A 208 8.98 4.41 -9.94
N ARG A 209 9.50 5.60 -10.22
CA ARG A 209 9.18 6.37 -11.42
C ARG A 209 9.76 5.74 -12.68
N GLN A 210 11.02 5.31 -12.62
CA GLN A 210 11.72 4.78 -13.79
C GLN A 210 11.44 3.29 -14.04
N ASN A 211 10.89 2.60 -13.04
CA ASN A 211 10.53 1.17 -13.12
C ASN A 211 9.04 0.93 -12.84
N SER A 212 8.16 1.85 -13.23
CA SER A 212 6.72 1.77 -12.93
C SER A 212 6.06 0.48 -13.42
N ALA A 213 6.54 -0.13 -14.49
CA ALA A 213 6.07 -1.41 -14.99
C ALA A 213 6.30 -2.58 -14.01
N GLN A 214 7.21 -2.43 -13.04
CA GLN A 214 7.52 -3.46 -12.04
C GLN A 214 6.64 -3.34 -10.76
N LEU A 215 5.80 -2.30 -10.63
CA LEU A 215 4.99 -2.05 -9.43
C LEU A 215 4.17 -3.27 -8.97
N PRO A 216 3.47 -4.02 -9.85
CA PRO A 216 2.74 -5.22 -9.40
C PRO A 216 3.68 -6.30 -8.86
N GLY A 217 4.90 -6.37 -9.40
CA GLY A 217 5.95 -7.29 -8.96
C GLY A 217 6.38 -7.07 -7.52
N LEU A 218 6.35 -5.82 -7.03
CA LEU A 218 6.71 -5.48 -5.65
C LEU A 218 5.83 -6.20 -4.64
N ILE A 219 4.51 -6.18 -4.84
CA ILE A 219 3.56 -6.84 -3.92
C ILE A 219 3.71 -8.37 -3.98
N ARG A 220 3.92 -8.93 -5.17
CA ARG A 220 4.21 -10.38 -5.34
C ARG A 220 5.51 -10.77 -4.65
N GLY A 221 6.54 -9.95 -4.78
CA GLY A 221 7.82 -10.12 -4.10
C GLY A 221 7.68 -10.08 -2.57
N LEU A 222 6.93 -9.10 -2.03
CA LEU A 222 6.63 -9.01 -0.60
C LEU A 222 5.91 -10.27 -0.08
N ARG A 223 4.97 -10.79 -0.84
CA ARG A 223 4.26 -12.04 -0.50
C ARG A 223 5.22 -13.23 -0.42
N SER A 224 6.19 -13.30 -1.33
CA SER A 224 7.23 -14.34 -1.33
C SER A 224 8.25 -14.15 -0.20
N ALA A 225 8.47 -12.89 0.23
CA ALA A 225 9.40 -12.53 1.29
C ALA A 225 8.75 -12.49 2.69
N SER A 226 7.54 -13.01 2.86
CA SER A 226 6.73 -12.89 4.09
C SER A 226 7.46 -13.33 5.39
N ALA A 227 8.39 -14.28 5.31
CA ALA A 227 9.22 -14.69 6.45
C ALA A 227 10.29 -13.63 6.87
N ARG A 228 10.49 -12.59 6.07
CA ARG A 228 11.49 -11.52 6.29
C ARG A 228 10.85 -10.15 6.44
N THR A 229 9.54 -10.11 6.56
CA THR A 229 8.75 -8.88 6.69
C THR A 229 7.88 -8.93 7.93
N LEU A 230 7.72 -7.78 8.61
CA LEU A 230 6.72 -7.62 9.67
C LEU A 230 5.66 -6.65 9.17
N THR A 231 4.41 -7.06 9.17
CA THR A 231 3.31 -6.25 8.64
C THR A 231 1.97 -6.70 9.25
N ASP A 232 0.99 -5.82 9.24
CA ASP A 232 -0.42 -6.11 9.54
C ASP A 232 -1.26 -6.35 8.27
N LEU A 233 -0.63 -6.24 7.09
CA LEU A 233 -1.28 -6.55 5.81
C LEU A 233 -1.71 -8.00 5.74
N ARG A 234 -3.00 -8.25 5.52
CA ARG A 234 -3.58 -9.57 5.29
C ARG A 234 -3.51 -9.94 3.80
N ALA A 235 -3.78 -11.19 3.49
CA ALA A 235 -3.78 -11.66 2.10
C ALA A 235 -4.75 -10.88 1.19
N GLN A 236 -5.91 -10.48 1.71
CA GLN A 236 -6.86 -9.65 0.97
C GLN A 236 -6.35 -8.23 0.72
N ASP A 237 -5.65 -7.64 1.69
CA ASP A 237 -5.07 -6.29 1.58
C ASP A 237 -3.95 -6.29 0.55
N LEU A 238 -3.09 -7.31 0.58
CA LEU A 238 -2.06 -7.53 -0.45
C LEU A 238 -2.65 -7.72 -1.84
N ASN A 239 -3.80 -8.41 -1.98
CA ASN A 239 -4.48 -8.52 -3.27
C ASN A 239 -5.01 -7.16 -3.75
N GLY A 240 -5.60 -6.37 -2.86
CA GLY A 240 -6.06 -5.01 -3.18
C GLY A 240 -4.90 -4.11 -3.61
N LEU A 241 -3.79 -4.12 -2.85
CA LEU A 241 -2.58 -3.36 -3.19
C LEU A 241 -1.99 -3.80 -4.53
N GLU A 242 -1.95 -5.12 -4.83
CA GLU A 242 -1.46 -5.63 -6.11
C GLU A 242 -2.31 -5.11 -7.28
N GLN A 243 -3.65 -5.16 -7.16
CA GLN A 243 -4.55 -4.61 -8.16
C GLN A 243 -4.40 -3.11 -8.35
N GLY A 244 -4.24 -2.35 -7.26
CA GLY A 244 -3.96 -0.91 -7.32
C GLY A 244 -2.63 -0.60 -8.00
N MET A 245 -1.57 -1.35 -7.68
CA MET A 245 -0.26 -1.22 -8.33
C MET A 245 -0.31 -1.64 -9.81
N GLU A 246 -1.10 -2.64 -10.18
CA GLU A 246 -1.33 -3.03 -11.57
C GLU A 246 -2.02 -1.90 -12.35
N TYR A 247 -3.09 -1.34 -11.80
CA TYR A 247 -3.75 -0.17 -12.38
C TYR A 247 -2.79 1.01 -12.56
N LEU A 248 -2.01 1.35 -11.52
CA LEU A 248 -1.04 2.44 -11.59
C LEU A 248 0.06 2.19 -12.62
N SER A 249 0.54 0.94 -12.74
CA SER A 249 1.61 0.60 -13.69
C SER A 249 1.21 0.77 -15.15
N THR A 250 -0.08 0.68 -15.45
CA THR A 250 -0.64 0.85 -16.79
C THR A 250 -1.17 2.26 -17.05
N SER A 251 -1.26 3.10 -16.01
CA SER A 251 -1.75 4.46 -16.12
C SER A 251 -0.73 5.37 -16.81
N PRO A 252 -1.05 6.02 -17.93
CA PRO A 252 -0.15 6.96 -18.62
C PRO A 252 0.05 8.26 -17.81
N SER A 253 -0.81 8.54 -16.84
CA SER A 253 -0.77 9.73 -15.98
C SER A 253 -0.15 9.46 -14.62
N LEU A 254 0.50 8.29 -14.40
CA LEU A 254 1.12 7.99 -13.12
C LEU A 254 2.10 9.08 -12.68
N THR A 255 1.85 9.62 -11.50
CA THR A 255 2.70 10.60 -10.85
C THR A 255 3.33 9.98 -9.61
N VAL A 256 4.65 10.04 -9.51
CA VAL A 256 5.38 9.67 -8.28
C VAL A 256 5.99 10.92 -7.69
N SER A 257 5.55 11.32 -6.52
CA SER A 257 5.96 12.54 -5.84
C SER A 257 6.58 12.28 -4.47
N VAL A 258 7.36 13.24 -4.00
CA VAL A 258 7.90 13.25 -2.63
C VAL A 258 7.38 14.51 -1.94
N THR A 259 6.66 14.33 -0.83
CA THR A 259 6.20 15.39 0.05
C THR A 259 7.01 15.34 1.33
N VAL A 260 7.68 16.43 1.68
CA VAL A 260 8.53 16.51 2.89
C VAL A 260 7.83 17.41 3.89
N PRO A 261 7.28 16.86 4.98
CA PRO A 261 6.58 17.68 5.97
C PRO A 261 7.56 18.60 6.68
N PRO A 262 7.22 19.86 6.91
CA PRO A 262 8.03 20.78 7.70
C PRO A 262 8.28 20.26 9.13
N VAL A 263 9.54 20.28 9.53
CA VAL A 263 9.99 19.88 10.87
C VAL A 263 10.87 20.96 11.49
N THR A 264 10.89 21.03 12.80
CA THR A 264 11.78 21.90 13.58
C THR A 264 12.72 21.06 14.43
N SER A 265 13.96 21.55 14.63
CA SER A 265 14.93 20.85 15.49
C SER A 265 14.60 21.05 16.95
N CYS A 266 14.78 19.99 17.73
CA CYS A 266 14.70 19.95 19.17
C CYS A 266 16.08 19.68 19.78
N PRO A 267 16.29 19.90 21.10
CA PRO A 267 17.52 19.49 21.76
C PRO A 267 17.80 17.98 21.59
N GLY A 268 19.06 17.60 21.39
CA GLY A 268 19.46 16.19 21.25
C GLY A 268 19.37 15.64 19.82
N GLU A 269 19.42 16.50 18.81
CA GLU A 269 19.33 16.12 17.40
C GLU A 269 17.99 15.46 17.01
N GLU A 270 16.98 15.71 17.81
CA GLU A 270 15.61 15.26 17.54
C GLU A 270 14.83 16.28 16.69
N TRP A 271 13.77 15.84 16.07
CA TRP A 271 12.93 16.65 15.19
C TRP A 271 11.46 16.54 15.59
N GLN A 272 10.74 17.62 15.49
CA GLN A 272 9.32 17.69 15.77
C GLN A 272 8.58 18.22 14.54
N LEU A 273 7.40 17.68 14.23
CA LEU A 273 6.52 18.26 13.21
C LEU A 273 6.11 19.67 13.64
N THR A 274 6.16 20.61 12.69
CA THR A 274 5.44 21.87 12.87
C THR A 274 3.93 21.65 12.73
N ASP A 275 3.10 22.63 13.11
CA ASP A 275 1.65 22.55 12.90
C ASP A 275 1.31 22.35 11.42
N GLU A 276 2.04 23.02 10.53
CA GLU A 276 1.92 22.85 9.09
C GLU A 276 2.32 21.43 8.66
N GLY A 277 3.44 20.91 9.14
CA GLY A 277 3.91 19.56 8.86
C GLY A 277 2.97 18.48 9.36
N ALA A 278 2.36 18.68 10.53
CA ALA A 278 1.33 17.78 11.05
C ALA A 278 0.07 17.83 10.18
N GLY A 279 -0.33 19.02 9.71
CA GLY A 279 -1.45 19.20 8.78
C GLY A 279 -1.22 18.52 7.43
N GLU A 280 -0.03 18.68 6.84
CA GLU A 280 0.34 18.01 5.58
C GLU A 280 0.35 16.49 5.72
N LEU A 281 0.90 15.99 6.84
CA LEU A 281 0.94 14.55 7.09
C LEU A 281 -0.47 13.98 7.32
N LEU A 282 -1.34 14.72 8.03
CA LEU A 282 -2.74 14.35 8.21
C LEU A 282 -3.49 14.30 6.86
N ALA A 283 -3.27 15.29 6.00
CA ALA A 283 -3.87 15.30 4.66
C ALA A 283 -3.40 14.13 3.78
N LEU A 284 -2.16 13.67 3.99
CA LEU A 284 -1.64 12.48 3.31
C LEU A 284 -2.27 11.18 3.82
N LEU A 285 -2.70 11.15 5.08
CA LEU A 285 -3.31 9.98 5.73
C LEU A 285 -4.83 9.87 5.47
N GLN A 286 -5.49 10.92 5.02
CA GLN A 286 -6.92 10.96 4.65
C GLN A 286 -7.15 10.53 3.20
#